data_83c958def86b94080ad14d4de0c4c540
#
_entry.id   83c958def86b94080ad14d4de0c4c540
#
_cell.length_a   1.000
_cell.length_b   1.000
_cell.length_c   1.000
_cell.angle_alpha   90.00
_cell.angle_beta   90.00
_cell.angle_gamma   90.00
#
_symmetry.space_group_name_H-M   'P 1'
#
loop_
_entity.id
_entity.type
_entity.pdbx_description
1 polymer ?
#
loop_
_entity_poly.entity_id
_entity_poly.type
_entity_poly.pdbx_seq_one_letter_code
_entity_poly.pdbx_strand_id
1 'polypeptide(L)'
;MKSYFVHNGAVVLHVLENGEPSSTMPSLLVIGGLWEPAERAIPLLSNLPGHTVSFSFRGRGLSSTPYGGYDLEDHLSDIAAIVAHTRIEHYCVLGFSRGASYALGWSLQNQEQIKGLILVDQPPIHRSVSPETVDFWCGLTYQQVPILNYMRREALEGLGRDAEELDFTSQLAQLMLPVTLFAGRNKAAEIPSDISEETLDKYKQYLSPFHVVEFLHSGHMIPDEEQQKYIAEVILFLYERGLADV
;
A
#
# COMPACT_ATOMS: atom_id res chain seq x y z
N MET A 1 13.51 13.94 7.26
CA MET A 1 13.09 12.52 7.16
C MET A 1 13.89 11.72 8.17
N LYS A 2 13.22 10.94 9.01
CA LYS A 2 13.81 10.02 9.99
C LYS A 2 13.89 8.63 9.36
N SER A 3 14.90 7.82 9.72
CA SER A 3 15.05 6.42 9.33
C SER A 3 15.42 5.61 10.56
N TYR A 4 14.62 4.56 10.86
CA TYR A 4 14.80 3.75 12.06
C TYR A 4 14.20 2.35 11.89
N PHE A 5 14.29 1.53 12.93
CA PHE A 5 13.78 0.16 12.91
C PHE A 5 12.74 -0.08 13.99
N VAL A 6 11.70 -0.83 13.64
CA VAL A 6 10.63 -1.27 14.55
C VAL A 6 10.64 -2.77 14.65
N HIS A 7 10.43 -3.30 15.86
CA HIS A 7 10.37 -4.74 16.09
C HIS A 7 8.92 -5.23 16.12
N ASN A 8 8.65 -6.28 15.34
CA ASN A 8 7.47 -7.11 15.43
C ASN A 8 7.89 -8.52 15.86
N GLY A 9 7.99 -8.76 17.16
CA GLY A 9 8.61 -9.96 17.69
C GLY A 9 10.07 -10.09 17.25
N ALA A 10 10.40 -11.16 16.54
CA ALA A 10 11.73 -11.38 15.95
C ALA A 10 11.95 -10.66 14.61
N VAL A 11 10.89 -10.15 14.00
CA VAL A 11 10.98 -9.41 12.72
C VAL A 11 11.38 -7.97 13.00
N VAL A 12 12.33 -7.46 12.22
CA VAL A 12 12.80 -6.08 12.29
C VAL A 12 12.38 -5.37 11.00
N LEU A 13 11.62 -4.30 11.11
CA LEU A 13 11.04 -3.55 10.02
C LEU A 13 11.73 -2.20 9.88
N HIS A 14 12.20 -1.86 8.69
CA HIS A 14 12.77 -0.55 8.38
C HIS A 14 11.66 0.45 8.09
N VAL A 15 11.75 1.63 8.71
CA VAL A 15 10.76 2.70 8.63
C VAL A 15 11.41 4.00 8.16
N LEU A 16 10.70 4.69 7.28
CA LEU A 16 10.94 6.08 6.92
C LEU A 16 9.76 6.94 7.40
N GLU A 17 10.06 8.02 8.11
CA GLU A 17 9.07 8.94 8.67
C GLU A 17 9.43 10.37 8.33
N ASN A 18 8.46 11.16 7.91
CA ASN A 18 8.63 12.58 7.61
C ASN A 18 7.51 13.41 8.23
N GLY A 19 7.83 14.64 8.65
CA GLY A 19 6.88 15.53 9.32
C GLY A 19 6.62 15.12 10.78
N GLU A 20 5.64 15.78 11.38
CA GLU A 20 5.17 15.53 12.74
C GLU A 20 3.64 15.43 12.73
N PRO A 21 3.02 14.60 13.59
CA PRO A 21 1.56 14.54 13.72
C PRO A 21 0.94 15.92 13.98
N SER A 22 -0.21 16.17 13.36
CA SER A 22 -0.95 17.43 13.46
C SER A 22 -2.40 17.18 13.86
N SER A 23 -3.01 18.10 14.57
CA SER A 23 -4.45 18.07 14.87
C SER A 23 -5.34 18.50 13.70
N THR A 24 -4.76 19.10 12.64
CA THR A 24 -5.50 19.66 11.50
C THR A 24 -5.41 18.80 10.24
N MET A 25 -4.52 17.83 10.20
CA MET A 25 -4.33 16.93 9.06
C MET A 25 -4.01 15.51 9.56
N PRO A 26 -4.70 14.49 9.07
CA PRO A 26 -4.39 13.12 9.45
C PRO A 26 -2.98 12.71 9.00
N SER A 27 -2.33 11.86 9.76
CA SER A 27 -1.09 11.20 9.32
C SER A 27 -1.38 10.31 8.10
N LEU A 28 -0.38 10.07 7.25
CA LEU A 28 -0.50 9.10 6.17
C LEU A 28 0.39 7.89 6.42
N LEU A 29 -0.21 6.70 6.45
CA LEU A 29 0.51 5.43 6.43
C LEU A 29 0.58 4.92 4.99
N VAL A 30 1.79 4.79 4.45
CA VAL A 30 2.05 4.34 3.07
C VAL A 30 2.50 2.88 3.07
N ILE A 31 1.75 2.05 2.39
CA ILE A 31 1.95 0.61 2.26
C ILE A 31 2.37 0.31 0.83
N GLY A 32 3.64 -0.03 0.64
CA GLY A 32 4.23 -0.32 -0.66
C GLY A 32 3.75 -1.64 -1.29
N GLY A 33 3.98 -1.78 -2.59
CA GLY A 33 3.63 -2.97 -3.39
C GLY A 33 4.44 -4.22 -3.03
N LEU A 34 4.32 -5.25 -3.86
CA LEU A 34 4.91 -6.58 -3.61
C LEU A 34 6.38 -6.50 -3.23
N TRP A 35 7.17 -5.79 -4.00
CA TRP A 35 8.64 -5.72 -3.86
C TRP A 35 9.14 -4.37 -3.36
N GLU A 36 8.25 -3.42 -3.09
CA GLU A 36 8.65 -2.07 -2.75
C GLU A 36 9.17 -1.93 -1.32
N PRO A 37 10.42 -1.46 -1.13
CA PRO A 37 10.91 -1.02 0.16
C PRO A 37 10.39 0.40 0.48
N ALA A 38 10.54 0.82 1.73
CA ALA A 38 10.13 2.15 2.21
C ALA A 38 10.69 3.30 1.36
N GLU A 39 11.88 3.13 0.81
CA GLU A 39 12.59 4.12 -0.02
C GLU A 39 11.84 4.47 -1.31
N ARG A 40 10.99 3.57 -1.82
CA ARG A 40 10.15 3.86 -3.00
C ARG A 40 9.13 4.96 -2.72
N ALA A 41 8.76 5.17 -1.47
CA ALA A 41 7.87 6.25 -1.07
C ALA A 41 8.56 7.61 -0.84
N ILE A 42 9.89 7.71 -0.94
CA ILE A 42 10.63 8.98 -0.70
C ILE A 42 10.08 10.16 -1.51
N PRO A 43 9.78 10.03 -2.81
CA PRO A 43 9.20 11.15 -3.57
C PRO A 43 7.89 11.65 -2.97
N LEU A 44 7.02 10.74 -2.51
CA LEU A 44 5.77 11.09 -1.84
C LEU A 44 6.05 11.74 -0.48
N LEU A 45 6.82 11.09 0.40
CA LEU A 45 7.13 11.59 1.75
C LEU A 45 7.76 12.98 1.72
N SER A 46 8.61 13.26 0.74
CA SER A 46 9.32 14.54 0.64
C SER A 46 8.46 15.70 0.17
N ASN A 47 7.30 15.42 -0.44
CA ASN A 47 6.43 16.44 -1.03
C ASN A 47 5.09 16.59 -0.28
N LEU A 48 4.77 15.69 0.67
CA LEU A 48 3.55 15.81 1.44
C LEU A 48 3.69 16.82 2.57
N PRO A 49 2.69 17.69 2.78
CA PRO A 49 2.57 18.44 4.01
C PRO A 49 2.10 17.51 5.14
N GLY A 50 2.70 17.64 6.31
CA GLY A 50 2.27 16.87 7.48
C GLY A 50 3.04 15.56 7.69
N HIS A 51 2.48 14.71 8.55
CA HIS A 51 3.12 13.49 9.02
C HIS A 51 2.87 12.31 8.09
N THR A 52 3.94 11.65 7.67
CA THR A 52 3.87 10.50 6.77
C THR A 52 4.83 9.41 7.21
N VAL A 53 4.35 8.18 7.24
CA VAL A 53 5.10 6.97 7.59
C VAL A 53 5.06 6.00 6.42
N SER A 54 6.22 5.50 6.00
CA SER A 54 6.35 4.36 5.10
C SER A 54 7.29 3.35 5.73
N PHE A 55 7.13 2.08 5.39
CA PHE A 55 7.98 1.02 5.91
C PHE A 55 8.17 -0.08 4.88
N SER A 56 9.27 -0.81 5.05
CA SER A 56 9.52 -2.03 4.28
C SER A 56 8.96 -3.22 5.05
N PHE A 57 8.08 -3.99 4.43
CA PHE A 57 7.65 -5.27 5.00
C PHE A 57 8.82 -6.24 5.18
N ARG A 58 8.61 -7.32 5.94
CA ARG A 58 9.54 -8.44 6.04
C ARG A 58 10.05 -8.89 4.66
N GLY A 59 11.35 -9.09 4.52
CA GLY A 59 12.02 -9.50 3.30
C GLY A 59 12.20 -8.42 2.22
N ARG A 60 11.84 -7.15 2.50
CA ARG A 60 12.03 -6.01 1.58
C ARG A 60 13.02 -5.00 2.16
N GLY A 61 13.74 -4.32 1.29
CA GLY A 61 14.66 -3.23 1.65
C GLY A 61 15.62 -3.63 2.78
N LEU A 62 15.64 -2.85 3.85
CA LEU A 62 16.48 -3.08 5.03
C LEU A 62 15.80 -3.92 6.12
N SER A 63 14.56 -4.35 5.92
CA SER A 63 13.86 -5.22 6.88
C SER A 63 14.43 -6.62 6.90
N SER A 64 14.30 -7.31 8.03
CA SER A 64 14.76 -8.69 8.19
C SER A 64 13.94 -9.67 7.33
N THR A 65 14.54 -10.81 7.01
CA THR A 65 13.93 -11.86 6.19
C THR A 65 13.72 -13.11 7.05
N PRO A 66 12.58 -13.27 7.72
CA PRO A 66 12.29 -14.48 8.46
C PRO A 66 12.10 -15.67 7.52
N TYR A 67 12.29 -16.89 8.04
CA TYR A 67 12.11 -18.11 7.25
C TYR A 67 10.64 -18.36 6.86
N GLY A 68 9.67 -17.95 7.67
CA GLY A 68 8.24 -18.12 7.44
C GLY A 68 7.43 -16.93 7.94
N GLY A 69 6.12 -17.01 7.81
CA GLY A 69 5.23 -15.96 8.21
C GLY A 69 5.09 -14.90 7.11
N TYR A 70 4.58 -15.31 5.95
CA TYR A 70 4.35 -14.41 4.80
C TYR A 70 2.89 -14.41 4.33
N ASP A 71 1.97 -14.86 5.18
CA ASP A 71 0.54 -14.75 4.89
C ASP A 71 0.01 -13.32 5.09
N LEU A 72 -1.29 -13.13 4.90
CA LEU A 72 -1.94 -11.83 5.08
C LEU A 72 -1.80 -11.35 6.54
N GLU A 73 -2.11 -12.20 7.52
CA GLU A 73 -2.12 -11.82 8.95
C GLU A 73 -0.72 -11.45 9.45
N ASP A 74 0.33 -12.09 8.95
CA ASP A 74 1.71 -11.72 9.23
C ASP A 74 2.03 -10.30 8.77
N HIS A 75 1.56 -9.92 7.57
CA HIS A 75 1.74 -8.56 7.04
C HIS A 75 0.85 -7.54 7.78
N LEU A 76 -0.37 -7.92 8.20
CA LEU A 76 -1.20 -7.07 9.07
C LEU A 76 -0.56 -6.89 10.45
N SER A 77 0.09 -7.91 10.99
CA SER A 77 0.89 -7.82 12.22
C SER A 77 2.07 -6.84 12.08
N ASP A 78 2.73 -6.81 10.91
CA ASP A 78 3.78 -5.80 10.63
C ASP A 78 3.19 -4.39 10.65
N ILE A 79 2.03 -4.15 10.01
CA ILE A 79 1.32 -2.87 10.06
C ILE A 79 0.98 -2.48 11.50
N ALA A 80 0.43 -3.41 12.29
CA ALA A 80 0.10 -3.19 13.69
C ALA A 80 1.31 -2.71 14.51
N ALA A 81 2.48 -3.33 14.31
CA ALA A 81 3.70 -2.95 15.00
C ALA A 81 4.15 -1.51 14.63
N ILE A 82 4.02 -1.13 13.34
CA ILE A 82 4.32 0.23 12.89
C ILE A 82 3.37 1.24 13.50
N VAL A 83 2.05 1.01 13.42
CA VAL A 83 1.02 1.91 13.98
C VAL A 83 1.22 2.09 15.49
N ALA A 84 1.47 1.00 16.21
CA ALA A 84 1.71 1.05 17.66
C ALA A 84 3.00 1.82 18.02
N HIS A 85 4.07 1.66 17.24
CA HIS A 85 5.34 2.35 17.48
C HIS A 85 5.25 3.85 17.21
N THR A 86 4.65 4.23 16.07
CA THR A 86 4.52 5.62 15.64
C THR A 86 3.43 6.38 16.40
N ARG A 87 2.55 5.66 17.11
CA ARG A 87 1.44 6.22 17.89
C ARG A 87 0.52 7.14 17.09
N ILE A 88 0.32 6.82 15.83
CA ILE A 88 -0.66 7.54 14.99
C ILE A 88 -2.07 7.12 15.42
N GLU A 89 -2.87 8.07 15.89
CA GLU A 89 -4.22 7.81 16.39
C GLU A 89 -5.30 8.01 15.32
N HIS A 90 -5.11 9.02 14.47
CA HIS A 90 -6.01 9.35 13.37
C HIS A 90 -5.19 9.48 12.08
N TYR A 91 -5.37 8.54 11.16
CA TYR A 91 -4.54 8.48 9.96
C TYR A 91 -5.32 8.01 8.74
N CYS A 92 -4.82 8.37 7.57
CA CYS A 92 -5.23 7.79 6.31
C CYS A 92 -4.27 6.65 5.95
N VAL A 93 -4.77 5.68 5.20
CA VAL A 93 -3.96 4.57 4.67
C VAL A 93 -3.91 4.70 3.16
N LEU A 94 -2.72 4.53 2.60
CA LEU A 94 -2.49 4.41 1.17
C LEU A 94 -1.82 3.06 0.91
N GLY A 95 -2.42 2.24 0.06
CA GLY A 95 -1.84 0.99 -0.39
C GLY A 95 -1.66 0.97 -1.91
N PHE A 96 -0.46 0.60 -2.38
CA PHE A 96 -0.16 0.44 -3.79
C PHE A 96 -0.04 -1.05 -4.17
N SER A 97 -0.68 -1.45 -5.29
CA SER A 97 -0.58 -2.82 -5.81
C SER A 97 -0.92 -3.85 -4.70
N ARG A 98 -0.10 -4.88 -4.48
CA ARG A 98 -0.31 -5.83 -3.38
C ARG A 98 -0.47 -5.14 -2.01
N GLY A 99 0.19 -3.99 -1.79
CA GLY A 99 0.00 -3.18 -0.59
C GLY A 99 -1.43 -2.69 -0.39
N ALA A 100 -2.20 -2.50 -1.47
CA ALA A 100 -3.62 -2.15 -1.37
C ALA A 100 -4.46 -3.30 -0.81
N SER A 101 -4.11 -4.57 -1.06
CA SER A 101 -4.79 -5.71 -0.42
C SER A 101 -4.49 -5.79 1.08
N TYR A 102 -3.26 -5.46 1.50
CA TYR A 102 -2.93 -5.33 2.93
C TYR A 102 -3.65 -4.15 3.57
N ALA A 103 -3.72 -3.00 2.86
CA ALA A 103 -4.45 -1.82 3.32
C ALA A 103 -5.95 -2.11 3.51
N LEU A 104 -6.57 -2.87 2.60
CA LEU A 104 -7.95 -3.34 2.73
C LEU A 104 -8.14 -4.22 3.97
N GLY A 105 -7.34 -5.28 4.11
CA GLY A 105 -7.40 -6.18 5.26
C GLY A 105 -7.21 -5.43 6.59
N TRP A 106 -6.24 -4.53 6.65
CA TRP A 106 -6.00 -3.67 7.82
C TRP A 106 -7.18 -2.75 8.10
N SER A 107 -7.71 -2.07 7.08
CA SER A 107 -8.80 -1.12 7.24
C SER A 107 -10.09 -1.79 7.70
N LEU A 108 -10.40 -2.99 7.24
CA LEU A 108 -11.56 -3.76 7.70
C LEU A 108 -11.51 -4.06 9.21
N GLN A 109 -10.32 -4.25 9.76
CA GLN A 109 -10.13 -4.57 11.18
C GLN A 109 -9.98 -3.34 12.09
N ASN A 110 -9.65 -2.13 11.52
CA ASN A 110 -9.20 -0.96 12.31
C ASN A 110 -9.89 0.36 11.92
N GLN A 111 -11.13 0.34 11.44
CA GLN A 111 -11.84 1.50 10.88
C GLN A 111 -11.94 2.70 11.82
N GLU A 112 -12.02 2.50 13.13
CA GLU A 112 -12.20 3.58 14.12
C GLU A 112 -11.06 4.62 14.08
N GLN A 113 -9.83 4.18 13.77
CA GLN A 113 -8.65 5.02 13.71
C GLN A 113 -8.40 5.61 12.32
N ILE A 114 -9.01 5.03 11.27
CA ILE A 114 -8.72 5.36 9.88
C ILE A 114 -9.70 6.40 9.35
N LYS A 115 -9.19 7.54 8.91
CA LYS A 115 -9.97 8.66 8.36
C LYS A 115 -10.27 8.53 6.87
N GLY A 116 -9.56 7.65 6.16
CA GLY A 116 -9.79 7.37 4.75
C GLY A 116 -8.75 6.41 4.17
N LEU A 117 -9.09 5.82 3.04
CA LEU A 117 -8.29 4.80 2.36
C LEU A 117 -8.06 5.16 0.90
N ILE A 118 -6.81 5.15 0.47
CA ILE A 118 -6.43 5.23 -0.94
C ILE A 118 -5.96 3.85 -1.39
N LEU A 119 -6.61 3.30 -2.40
CA LEU A 119 -6.21 2.07 -3.07
C LEU A 119 -5.61 2.43 -4.43
N VAL A 120 -4.38 2.01 -4.70
CA VAL A 120 -3.70 2.35 -5.94
C VAL A 120 -3.56 1.09 -6.80
N ASP A 121 -4.34 1.08 -7.85
CA ASP A 121 -4.33 0.13 -8.98
C ASP A 121 -4.31 -1.36 -8.57
N GLN A 122 -5.24 -1.76 -7.70
CA GLN A 122 -5.40 -3.13 -7.24
C GLN A 122 -6.88 -3.51 -7.14
N PRO A 123 -7.31 -4.67 -7.67
CA PRO A 123 -8.63 -5.22 -7.39
C PRO A 123 -8.75 -5.60 -5.90
N PRO A 124 -9.98 -5.77 -5.38
CA PRO A 124 -10.21 -6.10 -3.96
C PRO A 124 -9.89 -7.58 -3.68
N ILE A 125 -8.71 -8.01 -4.10
CA ILE A 125 -8.25 -9.41 -4.00
C ILE A 125 -6.83 -9.42 -3.46
N HIS A 126 -6.61 -10.17 -2.38
CA HIS A 126 -5.28 -10.60 -1.97
C HIS A 126 -4.98 -11.92 -2.68
N ARG A 127 -3.98 -11.91 -3.57
CA ARG A 127 -3.68 -13.07 -4.42
C ARG A 127 -2.67 -14.01 -3.75
N SER A 128 -2.86 -15.30 -3.93
CA SER A 128 -1.80 -16.28 -3.72
C SER A 128 -0.65 -16.03 -4.72
N VAL A 129 0.50 -16.63 -4.48
CA VAL A 129 1.68 -16.52 -5.34
C VAL A 129 2.12 -17.93 -5.73
N SER A 130 1.93 -18.32 -7.00
CA SER A 130 2.35 -19.63 -7.48
C SER A 130 3.88 -19.74 -7.60
N PRO A 131 4.46 -20.97 -7.61
CA PRO A 131 5.89 -21.14 -7.85
C PRO A 131 6.38 -20.47 -9.14
N GLU A 132 5.58 -20.54 -10.22
CA GLU A 132 5.89 -19.91 -11.49
C GLU A 132 5.91 -18.38 -11.36
N THR A 133 5.00 -17.83 -10.54
CA THR A 133 4.97 -16.39 -10.22
C THR A 133 6.19 -15.97 -9.40
N VAL A 134 6.66 -16.81 -8.47
CA VAL A 134 7.91 -16.58 -7.73
C VAL A 134 9.09 -16.49 -8.69
N ASP A 135 9.23 -17.45 -9.61
CA ASP A 135 10.31 -17.46 -10.59
C ASP A 135 10.25 -16.28 -11.54
N PHE A 136 9.05 -15.89 -11.99
CA PHE A 136 8.84 -14.69 -12.78
C PHE A 136 9.36 -13.44 -12.06
N TRP A 137 8.96 -13.20 -10.81
CA TRP A 137 9.41 -12.06 -10.03
C TRP A 137 10.91 -12.09 -9.76
N CYS A 138 11.50 -13.25 -9.50
CA CYS A 138 12.94 -13.39 -9.31
C CYS A 138 13.75 -13.01 -10.57
N GLY A 139 13.18 -13.20 -11.75
CA GLY A 139 13.82 -12.84 -13.03
C GLY A 139 13.52 -11.42 -13.50
N LEU A 140 12.58 -10.71 -12.85
CA LEU A 140 12.12 -9.41 -13.33
C LEU A 140 13.12 -8.30 -13.03
N THR A 141 13.23 -7.39 -13.98
CA THR A 141 13.95 -6.11 -13.86
C THR A 141 12.97 -4.97 -14.11
N TYR A 142 12.94 -4.00 -13.21
CA TYR A 142 12.16 -2.78 -13.35
C TYR A 142 13.08 -1.56 -13.43
N GLN A 143 12.92 -0.72 -14.46
CA GLN A 143 13.81 0.43 -14.70
C GLN A 143 15.31 0.06 -14.64
N GLN A 144 15.67 -1.06 -15.24
CA GLN A 144 17.03 -1.64 -15.28
C GLN A 144 17.58 -2.11 -13.92
N VAL A 145 16.74 -2.17 -12.88
CA VAL A 145 17.13 -2.67 -11.55
C VAL A 145 16.43 -4.02 -11.31
N PRO A 146 17.18 -5.10 -11.04
CA PRO A 146 16.58 -6.38 -10.67
C PRO A 146 15.71 -6.25 -9.43
N ILE A 147 14.52 -6.86 -9.45
CA ILE A 147 13.58 -6.87 -8.31
C ILE A 147 14.24 -7.42 -7.04
N LEU A 148 15.16 -8.36 -7.19
CA LEU A 148 15.91 -8.93 -6.07
C LEU A 148 16.85 -7.93 -5.34
N ASN A 149 17.06 -6.73 -5.89
CA ASN A 149 17.73 -5.65 -5.16
C ASN A 149 16.80 -4.99 -4.11
N TYR A 150 15.50 -5.14 -4.28
CA TYR A 150 14.46 -4.56 -3.41
C TYR A 150 13.84 -5.59 -2.46
N MET A 151 13.67 -6.84 -2.93
CA MET A 151 13.05 -7.93 -2.19
C MET A 151 13.92 -9.18 -2.26
N ARG A 152 14.03 -9.91 -1.13
CA ARG A 152 14.81 -11.16 -1.08
C ARG A 152 14.05 -12.29 -1.75
N ARG A 153 14.79 -13.20 -2.42
CA ARG A 153 14.22 -14.43 -3.00
C ARG A 153 13.46 -15.25 -1.96
N GLU A 154 14.03 -15.39 -0.77
CA GLU A 154 13.43 -16.14 0.33
C GLU A 154 12.06 -15.58 0.75
N ALA A 155 11.86 -14.27 0.62
CA ALA A 155 10.58 -13.63 0.89
C ALA A 155 9.55 -13.88 -0.22
N LEU A 156 9.97 -13.94 -1.48
CA LEU A 156 9.11 -14.36 -2.60
C LEU A 156 8.69 -15.82 -2.47
N GLU A 157 9.64 -16.70 -2.13
CA GLU A 157 9.38 -18.13 -1.85
C GLU A 157 8.47 -18.28 -0.61
N GLY A 158 8.65 -17.44 0.41
CA GLY A 158 7.76 -17.36 1.57
C GLY A 158 6.33 -17.01 1.19
N LEU A 159 6.12 -15.99 0.37
CA LEU A 159 4.81 -15.65 -0.17
C LEU A 159 4.21 -16.79 -0.99
N GLY A 160 5.04 -17.47 -1.80
CA GLY A 160 4.59 -18.64 -2.58
C GLY A 160 4.13 -19.81 -1.73
N ARG A 161 4.66 -19.95 -0.51
CA ARG A 161 4.32 -21.00 0.43
C ARG A 161 3.15 -20.65 1.33
N ASP A 162 3.10 -19.40 1.81
CA ASP A 162 2.26 -19.00 2.94
C ASP A 162 1.04 -18.16 2.50
N ALA A 163 1.10 -17.44 1.34
CA ALA A 163 0.01 -16.55 0.93
C ALA A 163 -1.16 -17.31 0.30
N GLU A 164 -2.33 -17.16 0.88
CA GLU A 164 -3.59 -17.67 0.35
C GLU A 164 -4.36 -16.57 -0.41
N GLU A 165 -5.22 -16.98 -1.35
CA GLU A 165 -6.09 -16.02 -2.03
C GLU A 165 -7.29 -15.67 -1.14
N LEU A 166 -7.56 -14.36 -1.03
CA LEU A 166 -8.73 -13.83 -0.34
C LEU A 166 -9.41 -12.74 -1.19
N ASP A 167 -10.68 -12.97 -1.54
CA ASP A 167 -11.53 -11.97 -2.21
C ASP A 167 -12.28 -11.13 -1.17
N PHE A 168 -11.92 -9.85 -1.09
CA PHE A 168 -12.56 -8.88 -0.21
C PHE A 168 -13.87 -8.29 -0.75
N THR A 169 -14.31 -8.65 -1.97
CA THR A 169 -15.46 -8.01 -2.63
C THR A 169 -16.71 -7.96 -1.73
N SER A 170 -17.04 -9.08 -1.09
CA SER A 170 -18.20 -9.14 -0.19
C SER A 170 -18.03 -8.37 1.12
N GLN A 171 -16.80 -8.08 1.51
CA GLN A 171 -16.46 -7.35 2.73
C GLN A 171 -16.37 -5.83 2.51
N LEU A 172 -16.27 -5.37 1.24
CA LEU A 172 -16.20 -3.94 0.94
C LEU A 172 -17.36 -3.14 1.55
N ALA A 173 -18.57 -3.72 1.56
CA ALA A 173 -19.75 -3.08 2.16
C ALA A 173 -19.64 -2.85 3.68
N GLN A 174 -18.67 -3.44 4.35
CA GLN A 174 -18.40 -3.24 5.78
C GLN A 174 -17.51 -2.02 6.02
N LEU A 175 -16.86 -1.48 4.97
CA LEU A 175 -16.04 -0.27 5.09
C LEU A 175 -16.93 0.97 5.18
N MET A 176 -16.92 1.62 6.33
CA MET A 176 -17.69 2.82 6.61
C MET A 176 -16.90 4.12 6.42
N LEU A 177 -15.63 3.99 6.01
CA LEU A 177 -14.72 5.11 5.77
C LEU A 177 -14.67 5.49 4.28
N PRO A 178 -14.31 6.74 3.95
CA PRO A 178 -14.15 7.17 2.57
C PRO A 178 -13.02 6.43 1.86
N VAL A 179 -13.30 5.89 0.67
CA VAL A 179 -12.34 5.16 -0.15
C VAL A 179 -12.14 5.89 -1.48
N THR A 180 -10.89 6.11 -1.86
CA THR A 180 -10.51 6.60 -3.19
C THR A 180 -9.67 5.54 -3.91
N LEU A 181 -10.07 5.19 -5.13
CA LEU A 181 -9.31 4.31 -6.02
C LEU A 181 -8.55 5.17 -7.04
N PHE A 182 -7.24 4.98 -7.11
CA PHE A 182 -6.41 5.48 -8.20
C PHE A 182 -6.30 4.39 -9.26
N ALA A 183 -6.72 4.67 -10.48
CA ALA A 183 -6.79 3.68 -11.55
C ALA A 183 -6.01 4.15 -12.79
N GLY A 184 -5.05 3.36 -13.24
CA GLY A 184 -4.34 3.58 -14.50
C GLY A 184 -5.26 3.32 -15.70
N ARG A 185 -5.09 4.10 -16.78
CA ARG A 185 -5.92 3.98 -18.00
C ARG A 185 -5.11 3.81 -19.27
N ASN A 186 -3.79 3.88 -19.20
CA ASN A 186 -2.92 3.68 -20.35
C ASN A 186 -2.76 2.18 -20.67
N LYS A 187 -3.50 1.71 -21.65
CA LYS A 187 -3.43 0.30 -22.13
C LYS A 187 -2.12 -0.05 -22.84
N ALA A 188 -1.34 0.97 -23.22
CA ALA A 188 -0.04 0.80 -23.90
C ALA A 188 1.15 0.91 -22.91
N ALA A 189 0.89 1.05 -21.61
CA ALA A 189 1.94 1.05 -20.59
C ALA A 189 2.67 -0.29 -20.56
N GLU A 190 3.93 -0.27 -20.14
CA GLU A 190 4.76 -1.49 -19.99
C GLU A 190 4.11 -2.52 -19.05
N ILE A 191 3.53 -2.03 -17.95
CA ILE A 191 2.73 -2.82 -17.02
C ILE A 191 1.30 -2.28 -17.05
N PRO A 192 0.34 -2.97 -17.70
CA PRO A 192 -1.04 -2.52 -17.75
C PRO A 192 -1.69 -2.46 -16.36
N SER A 193 -2.70 -1.59 -16.23
CA SER A 193 -3.51 -1.49 -15.00
C SER A 193 -4.23 -2.80 -14.68
N ASP A 194 -4.31 -3.12 -13.39
CA ASP A 194 -5.07 -4.25 -12.84
C ASP A 194 -6.59 -3.92 -12.66
N ILE A 195 -7.00 -2.68 -12.95
CA ILE A 195 -8.39 -2.23 -12.77
C ILE A 195 -9.18 -2.33 -14.08
N SER A 196 -9.91 -3.43 -14.23
CA SER A 196 -10.91 -3.60 -15.29
C SER A 196 -12.19 -2.81 -14.99
N GLU A 197 -13.06 -2.61 -15.99
CA GLU A 197 -14.38 -2.02 -15.78
C GLU A 197 -15.24 -2.87 -14.81
N GLU A 198 -15.16 -4.20 -14.90
CA GLU A 198 -15.83 -5.11 -13.97
C GLU A 198 -15.34 -4.89 -12.53
N THR A 199 -14.02 -4.75 -12.33
CA THR A 199 -13.44 -4.43 -11.02
C THR A 199 -13.93 -3.09 -10.50
N LEU A 200 -13.99 -2.09 -11.36
CA LEU A 200 -14.49 -0.76 -11.01
C LEU A 200 -15.96 -0.79 -10.61
N ASP A 201 -16.78 -1.56 -11.31
CA ASP A 201 -18.21 -1.72 -10.99
C ASP A 201 -18.40 -2.44 -9.65
N LYS A 202 -17.57 -3.42 -9.31
CA LYS A 202 -17.56 -4.05 -7.97
C LYS A 202 -17.29 -3.02 -6.87
N TYR A 203 -16.28 -2.18 -7.02
CA TYR A 203 -16.00 -1.12 -6.05
C TYR A 203 -17.16 -0.14 -5.91
N LYS A 204 -17.72 0.34 -7.03
CA LYS A 204 -18.89 1.25 -7.03
C LYS A 204 -20.13 0.64 -6.37
N GLN A 205 -20.33 -0.67 -6.54
CA GLN A 205 -21.49 -1.38 -5.99
C GLN A 205 -21.46 -1.46 -4.47
N TYR A 206 -20.28 -1.62 -3.87
CA TYR A 206 -20.15 -1.97 -2.46
C TYR A 206 -19.61 -0.85 -1.58
N LEU A 207 -18.95 0.18 -2.14
CA LEU A 207 -18.34 1.27 -1.37
C LEU A 207 -19.17 2.55 -1.44
N SER A 208 -19.37 3.18 -0.27
CA SER A 208 -19.99 4.51 -0.16
C SER A 208 -19.58 5.18 1.15
N PRO A 209 -18.90 6.36 1.11
CA PRO A 209 -18.52 7.13 -0.08
C PRO A 209 -17.33 6.52 -0.83
N PHE A 210 -17.38 6.58 -2.16
CA PHE A 210 -16.32 6.07 -3.04
C PHE A 210 -16.02 7.07 -4.16
N HIS A 211 -14.74 7.31 -4.41
CA HIS A 211 -14.27 8.17 -5.48
C HIS A 211 -13.22 7.45 -6.36
N VAL A 212 -13.15 7.80 -7.63
CA VAL A 212 -12.16 7.26 -8.56
C VAL A 212 -11.36 8.40 -9.18
N VAL A 213 -10.05 8.29 -9.11
CA VAL A 213 -9.11 9.18 -9.82
C VAL A 213 -8.46 8.39 -10.94
N GLU A 214 -8.69 8.83 -12.16
CA GLU A 214 -8.13 8.18 -13.35
C GLU A 214 -6.79 8.79 -13.73
N PHE A 215 -5.79 7.93 -13.98
CA PHE A 215 -4.45 8.29 -14.45
C PHE A 215 -4.32 7.89 -15.91
N LEU A 216 -4.55 8.85 -16.80
CA LEU A 216 -4.73 8.60 -18.23
C LEU A 216 -3.45 8.18 -18.96
N HIS A 217 -2.29 8.55 -18.41
CA HIS A 217 -0.98 8.26 -18.99
C HIS A 217 -0.25 7.12 -18.27
N SER A 218 -0.84 6.57 -17.21
CA SER A 218 -0.26 5.49 -16.41
C SER A 218 -0.99 4.17 -16.63
N GLY A 219 -0.21 3.08 -16.62
CA GLY A 219 -0.70 1.73 -16.37
C GLY A 219 -0.73 1.44 -14.85
N HIS A 220 -0.13 0.32 -14.46
CA HIS A 220 -0.05 -0.10 -13.06
C HIS A 220 0.87 0.79 -12.20
N MET A 221 1.97 1.29 -12.79
CA MET A 221 3.02 2.00 -12.05
C MET A 221 2.73 3.50 -11.89
N ILE A 222 1.51 3.84 -11.48
CA ILE A 222 1.03 5.22 -11.27
C ILE A 222 2.03 6.10 -10.49
N PRO A 223 2.64 5.64 -9.37
CA PRO A 223 3.56 6.48 -8.60
C PRO A 223 4.80 6.93 -9.38
N ASP A 224 5.20 6.20 -10.41
CA ASP A 224 6.35 6.51 -11.25
C ASP A 224 5.96 7.24 -12.54
N GLU A 225 4.87 6.82 -13.18
CA GLU A 225 4.48 7.26 -14.53
C GLU A 225 3.78 8.63 -14.52
N GLU A 226 2.96 8.93 -13.51
CA GLU A 226 2.31 10.24 -13.31
C GLU A 226 2.57 10.78 -11.88
N GLN A 227 3.83 10.76 -11.44
CA GLN A 227 4.24 11.07 -10.07
C GLN A 227 3.69 12.40 -9.55
N GLN A 228 3.75 13.48 -10.35
CA GLN A 228 3.29 14.81 -9.91
C GLN A 228 1.78 14.82 -9.62
N LYS A 229 0.99 14.22 -10.51
CA LYS A 229 -0.45 14.07 -10.31
C LYS A 229 -0.76 13.17 -9.13
N TYR A 230 -0.04 12.03 -9.00
CA TYR A 230 -0.18 11.12 -7.88
C TYR A 230 0.01 11.82 -6.54
N ILE A 231 1.08 12.61 -6.39
CA ILE A 231 1.35 13.38 -5.18
C ILE A 231 0.26 14.43 -4.93
N ALA A 232 -0.18 15.15 -5.98
CA ALA A 232 -1.22 16.18 -5.86
C ALA A 232 -2.57 15.59 -5.39
N GLU A 233 -2.97 14.45 -5.93
CA GLU A 233 -4.22 13.77 -5.54
C GLU A 233 -4.15 13.21 -4.10
N VAL A 234 -3.00 12.73 -3.66
CA VAL A 234 -2.80 12.33 -2.26
C VAL A 234 -2.90 13.55 -1.32
N ILE A 235 -2.31 14.67 -1.70
CA ILE A 235 -2.41 15.93 -0.94
C ILE A 235 -3.88 16.38 -0.84
N LEU A 236 -4.59 16.39 -1.96
CA LEU A 236 -6.00 16.76 -1.99
C LEU A 236 -6.84 15.86 -1.06
N PHE A 237 -6.64 14.55 -1.16
CA PHE A 237 -7.31 13.59 -0.30
C PHE A 237 -7.08 13.86 1.19
N LEU A 238 -5.84 14.15 1.60
CA LEU A 238 -5.51 14.44 3.00
C LEU A 238 -6.18 15.74 3.50
N TYR A 239 -6.21 16.79 2.67
CA TYR A 239 -6.89 18.04 3.03
C TYR A 239 -8.40 17.85 3.21
N GLU A 240 -9.05 17.09 2.34
CA GLU A 240 -10.47 16.79 2.47
C GLU A 240 -10.80 16.02 3.76
N ARG A 241 -9.87 15.20 4.28
CA ARG A 241 -10.04 14.44 5.54
C ARG A 241 -9.69 15.26 6.77
N GLY A 242 -8.81 16.26 6.65
CA GLY A 242 -8.47 17.17 7.74
C GLY A 242 -9.57 18.19 8.05
N LEU A 243 -10.29 18.65 7.04
CA LEU A 243 -11.37 19.64 7.19
C LEU A 243 -12.69 19.06 7.75
N ALA A 244 -12.85 17.75 7.80
CA ALA A 244 -14.07 17.11 8.26
C ALA A 244 -14.25 17.08 9.79
N ASP A 245 -13.23 17.46 10.57
CA ASP A 245 -13.25 17.46 12.03
C ASP A 245 -13.31 18.89 12.65
N VAL A 246 -13.65 19.93 11.84
CA VAL A 246 -13.79 21.33 12.31
C VAL A 246 -15.27 21.76 12.35
#